data_44aab072b38dda1999e1fea76251e17e
#
_entry.id   44aab072b38dda1999e1fea76251e17e
#
_cell.length_a   1.000
_cell.length_b   1.000
_cell.length_c   1.000
_cell.angle_alpha   90.00
_cell.angle_beta   90.00
_cell.angle_gamma   90.00
#
_symmetry.space_group_name_H-M   'P 1'
#
loop_
_entity.id
_entity.type
_entity.pdbx_description
1 polymer ?
#
loop_
_entity_poly.entity_id
_entity_poly.type
_entity_poly.pdbx_seq_one_letter_code
_entity_poly.pdbx_strand_id
1 'polypeptide(L)'
;MPPSSKFRRAIGAVKDQTSISLAKVGSSTSLADLDVAIVKATRHDEYPAEEKHIREILSLTCYSRAFISACVNTLTRRLNKTKSWTVALKTLVLIQRLLLEGDPAYEQEIFFSTRRGTRLLNMSDFRDNSKSDSWDFSAFVRTYALYLDERLEYKMQSRRGMRSMYSFDEDDEEREKEKEIIVRSTPVRDMKLDQIFSKMQHLQLLLERFLACRPT
;
A
#
# COMPACT_ATOMS: atom_id res chain seq x y z
N MET A 1 13.08 27.13 20.53
CA MET A 1 14.06 26.09 20.19
C MET A 1 13.35 24.82 19.74
N PRO A 2 13.69 24.20 18.61
CA PRO A 2 13.10 22.92 18.25
C PRO A 2 13.51 21.83 19.26
N PRO A 3 12.62 20.89 19.63
CA PRO A 3 12.93 19.84 20.58
C PRO A 3 14.07 18.97 20.09
N SER A 4 14.97 18.55 20.98
CA SER A 4 16.14 17.72 20.64
C SER A 4 15.75 16.41 19.98
N SER A 5 16.62 15.83 19.15
CA SER A 5 16.37 14.56 18.46
C SER A 5 16.02 13.41 19.43
N LYS A 6 16.63 13.40 20.61
CA LYS A 6 16.35 12.43 21.69
C LYS A 6 14.90 12.56 22.21
N PHE A 7 14.42 13.78 22.39
CA PHE A 7 13.05 14.04 22.88
C PHE A 7 11.99 13.59 21.86
N ARG A 8 12.20 13.83 20.56
CA ARG A 8 11.30 13.34 19.49
C ARG A 8 11.27 11.83 19.41
N ARG A 9 12.42 11.18 19.56
CA ARG A 9 12.53 9.72 19.60
C ARG A 9 11.75 9.14 20.76
N ALA A 10 11.82 9.77 21.93
CA ALA A 10 11.05 9.38 23.11
C ALA A 10 9.53 9.54 22.87
N ILE A 11 9.09 10.66 22.31
CA ILE A 11 7.67 10.88 21.96
C ILE A 11 7.18 9.85 20.94
N GLY A 12 8.00 9.54 19.92
CA GLY A 12 7.70 8.51 18.92
C GLY A 12 7.50 7.14 19.57
N ALA A 13 8.42 6.73 20.45
CA ALA A 13 8.33 5.47 21.18
C ALA A 13 7.08 5.40 22.08
N VAL A 14 6.72 6.50 22.76
CA VAL A 14 5.48 6.58 23.55
C VAL A 14 4.24 6.42 22.68
N LYS A 15 4.19 7.09 21.52
CA LYS A 15 3.07 6.95 20.57
C LYS A 15 2.93 5.50 20.06
N ASP A 16 4.04 4.85 19.72
CA ASP A 16 4.03 3.47 19.27
C ASP A 16 3.57 2.53 20.38
N GLN A 17 4.05 2.73 21.62
CA GLN A 17 3.65 1.93 22.76
C GLN A 17 2.15 2.12 23.11
N THR A 18 1.65 3.36 23.04
CA THR A 18 0.23 3.66 23.23
C THR A 18 -0.64 2.97 22.17
N SER A 19 -0.20 3.00 20.90
CA SER A 19 -0.89 2.35 19.80
C SER A 19 -0.94 0.83 19.99
N ILE A 20 0.16 0.21 20.44
CA ILE A 20 0.22 -1.23 20.76
C ILE A 20 -0.71 -1.57 21.92
N SER A 21 -0.72 -0.79 22.97
CA SER A 21 -1.60 -1.02 24.13
C SER A 21 -3.07 -0.91 23.74
N LEU A 22 -3.42 0.07 22.92
CA LEU A 22 -4.79 0.28 22.44
C LEU A 22 -5.25 -0.89 21.53
N ALA A 23 -4.37 -1.38 20.65
CA ALA A 23 -4.66 -2.52 19.78
C ALA A 23 -5.00 -3.78 20.60
N LYS A 24 -4.31 -4.01 21.71
CA LYS A 24 -4.55 -5.17 22.58
C LYS A 24 -5.87 -5.14 23.36
N VAL A 25 -6.44 -3.97 23.57
CA VAL A 25 -7.68 -3.82 24.38
C VAL A 25 -8.96 -3.93 23.52
N GLY A 26 -8.89 -3.65 22.22
CA GLY A 26 -10.08 -3.43 21.38
C GLY A 26 -10.45 -4.53 20.41
N SER A 27 -9.71 -5.66 20.34
CA SER A 27 -9.89 -6.64 19.26
C SER A 27 -9.79 -8.08 19.74
N SER A 28 -10.33 -9.03 18.96
CA SER A 28 -10.02 -10.46 19.13
C SER A 28 -8.49 -10.65 19.07
N THR A 29 -7.95 -11.63 19.79
CA THR A 29 -6.50 -11.84 19.92
C THR A 29 -5.75 -11.77 18.60
N SER A 30 -6.24 -12.41 17.56
CA SER A 30 -5.58 -12.46 16.24
C SER A 30 -5.60 -11.13 15.45
N LEU A 31 -6.65 -10.32 15.57
CA LEU A 31 -6.70 -8.98 14.99
C LEU A 31 -5.84 -8.00 15.77
N ALA A 32 -5.77 -8.15 17.10
CA ALA A 32 -4.85 -7.37 17.92
C ALA A 32 -3.38 -7.64 17.56
N ASP A 33 -3.03 -8.90 17.29
CA ASP A 33 -1.68 -9.26 16.86
C ASP A 33 -1.32 -8.64 15.52
N LEU A 34 -2.26 -8.62 14.56
CA LEU A 34 -2.09 -7.94 13.28
C LEU A 34 -1.84 -6.43 13.45
N ASP A 35 -2.66 -5.75 14.25
CA ASP A 35 -2.50 -4.32 14.53
C ASP A 35 -1.14 -4.03 15.21
N VAL A 36 -0.74 -4.87 16.16
CA VAL A 36 0.56 -4.78 16.83
C VAL A 36 1.72 -4.98 15.86
N ALA A 37 1.65 -5.97 14.97
CA ALA A 37 2.66 -6.22 13.96
C ALA A 37 2.80 -5.02 12.99
N ILE A 38 1.68 -4.42 12.55
CA ILE A 38 1.68 -3.21 11.70
C ILE A 38 2.34 -2.03 12.43
N VAL A 39 2.00 -1.80 13.70
CA VAL A 39 2.63 -0.71 14.47
C VAL A 39 4.12 -0.94 14.62
N LYS A 40 4.55 -2.17 14.90
CA LYS A 40 5.98 -2.53 14.99
C LYS A 40 6.72 -2.38 13.67
N ALA A 41 6.11 -2.75 12.54
CA ALA A 41 6.69 -2.57 11.21
C ALA A 41 6.81 -1.10 10.79
N THR A 42 5.97 -0.22 11.35
CA THR A 42 5.86 1.20 10.97
C THR A 42 6.21 2.15 12.11
N ARG A 43 7.21 1.82 12.93
CA ARG A 43 7.65 2.63 14.09
C ARG A 43 8.18 4.01 13.67
N HIS A 44 8.19 4.94 14.62
CA HIS A 44 8.70 6.30 14.47
C HIS A 44 10.24 6.41 14.41
N ASP A 45 10.96 5.31 14.62
CA ASP A 45 12.42 5.31 14.48
C ASP A 45 12.84 5.40 13.00
N GLU A 46 14.07 5.83 12.74
CA GLU A 46 14.63 6.00 11.39
C GLU A 46 15.24 4.71 10.82
N TYR A 47 15.17 3.59 11.56
CA TYR A 47 15.63 2.28 11.06
C TYR A 47 14.59 1.66 10.11
N PRO A 48 15.00 0.88 9.12
CA PRO A 48 14.09 0.11 8.28
C PRO A 48 13.14 -0.77 9.09
N ALA A 49 11.98 -1.09 8.52
CA ALA A 49 11.06 -2.05 9.12
C ALA A 49 11.74 -3.42 9.29
N GLU A 50 11.60 -4.02 10.47
CA GLU A 50 12.13 -5.36 10.72
C GLU A 50 11.34 -6.40 9.90
N GLU A 51 12.05 -7.20 9.13
CA GLU A 51 11.46 -8.20 8.23
C GLU A 51 10.53 -9.18 8.95
N LYS A 52 10.82 -9.53 10.21
CA LYS A 52 9.97 -10.42 11.01
C LYS A 52 8.52 -9.92 11.13
N HIS A 53 8.32 -8.59 11.27
CA HIS A 53 6.98 -8.03 11.40
C HIS A 53 6.24 -7.98 10.06
N ILE A 54 6.97 -7.79 8.96
CA ILE A 54 6.39 -7.86 7.61
C ILE A 54 5.91 -9.28 7.32
N ARG A 55 6.73 -10.29 7.62
CA ARG A 55 6.37 -11.70 7.46
C ARG A 55 5.21 -12.12 8.37
N GLU A 56 5.17 -11.61 9.59
CA GLU A 56 4.06 -11.82 10.53
C GLU A 56 2.75 -11.29 9.93
N ILE A 57 2.73 -10.07 9.36
CA ILE A 57 1.56 -9.49 8.70
C ILE A 57 1.15 -10.34 7.48
N LEU A 58 2.09 -10.73 6.61
CA LEU A 58 1.81 -11.59 5.46
C LEU A 58 1.22 -12.93 5.89
N SER A 59 1.76 -13.55 6.92
CA SER A 59 1.26 -14.82 7.48
C SER A 59 -0.13 -14.69 8.05
N LEU A 60 -0.41 -13.66 8.85
CA LEU A 60 -1.74 -13.45 9.46
C LEU A 60 -2.82 -13.17 8.41
N THR A 61 -2.46 -12.51 7.30
CA THR A 61 -3.42 -12.09 6.28
C THR A 61 -3.65 -13.12 5.17
N CYS A 62 -2.87 -14.21 5.11
CA CYS A 62 -3.10 -15.28 4.13
C CYS A 62 -4.34 -16.15 4.43
N TYR A 63 -4.88 -16.11 5.67
CA TYR A 63 -5.95 -16.98 6.09
C TYR A 63 -7.36 -16.48 5.75
N SER A 64 -7.56 -15.18 5.57
CA SER A 64 -8.91 -14.63 5.40
C SER A 64 -8.92 -13.23 4.81
N ARG A 65 -9.89 -12.98 3.91
CA ARG A 65 -10.17 -11.64 3.37
C ARG A 65 -10.51 -10.61 4.46
N ALA A 66 -11.12 -11.04 5.57
CA ALA A 66 -11.41 -10.16 6.69
C ALA A 66 -10.13 -9.59 7.31
N PHE A 67 -9.05 -10.38 7.40
CA PHE A 67 -7.74 -9.93 7.87
C PHE A 67 -7.09 -8.95 6.89
N ILE A 68 -7.26 -9.17 5.57
CA ILE A 68 -6.78 -8.22 4.54
C ILE A 68 -7.48 -6.87 4.69
N SER A 69 -8.81 -6.87 4.80
CA SER A 69 -9.58 -5.63 5.01
C SER A 69 -9.19 -4.93 6.32
N ALA A 70 -9.01 -5.67 7.41
CA ALA A 70 -8.55 -5.13 8.68
C ALA A 70 -7.14 -4.51 8.56
N CYS A 71 -6.22 -5.20 7.88
CA CYS A 71 -4.88 -4.70 7.59
C CYS A 71 -4.93 -3.38 6.84
N VAL A 72 -5.66 -3.32 5.71
CA VAL A 72 -5.79 -2.11 4.88
C VAL A 72 -6.43 -0.96 5.68
N ASN A 73 -7.44 -1.24 6.50
CA ASN A 73 -8.06 -0.24 7.37
C ASN A 73 -7.07 0.32 8.40
N THR A 74 -6.23 -0.52 8.98
CA THR A 74 -5.22 -0.09 9.95
C THR A 74 -4.13 0.73 9.29
N LEU A 75 -3.65 0.33 8.10
CA LEU A 75 -2.69 1.11 7.30
C LEU A 75 -3.27 2.47 6.92
N THR A 76 -4.53 2.51 6.49
CA THR A 76 -5.25 3.75 6.16
C THR A 76 -5.32 4.70 7.36
N ARG A 77 -5.74 4.18 8.53
CA ARG A 77 -5.77 4.99 9.77
C ARG A 77 -4.38 5.52 10.14
N ARG A 78 -3.34 4.71 9.92
CA ARG A 78 -1.98 5.09 10.25
C ARG A 78 -1.46 6.18 9.33
N LEU A 79 -1.66 6.08 8.01
CA LEU A 79 -1.30 7.13 7.04
C LEU A 79 -2.06 8.44 7.30
N ASN A 80 -3.36 8.37 7.53
CA ASN A 80 -4.18 9.56 7.73
C ASN A 80 -3.88 10.31 9.04
N LYS A 81 -3.39 9.60 10.07
CA LYS A 81 -3.10 10.21 11.38
C LYS A 81 -1.64 10.65 11.54
N THR A 82 -0.73 10.07 10.76
CA THR A 82 0.69 10.40 10.94
C THR A 82 1.06 11.75 10.36
N LYS A 83 1.95 12.44 11.06
CA LYS A 83 2.67 13.62 10.57
C LYS A 83 4.17 13.34 10.46
N SER A 84 4.60 12.11 10.74
CA SER A 84 6.00 11.69 10.67
C SER A 84 6.28 11.07 9.32
N TRP A 85 7.27 11.59 8.60
CA TRP A 85 7.70 11.05 7.31
C TRP A 85 8.20 9.60 7.43
N THR A 86 8.84 9.23 8.55
CA THR A 86 9.34 7.87 8.78
C THR A 86 8.20 6.86 8.84
N VAL A 87 7.13 7.18 9.58
CA VAL A 87 5.95 6.31 9.67
C VAL A 87 5.22 6.26 8.33
N ALA A 88 5.04 7.39 7.65
CA ALA A 88 4.40 7.44 6.35
C ALA A 88 5.17 6.60 5.32
N LEU A 89 6.49 6.78 5.22
CA LEU A 89 7.33 6.05 4.29
C LEU A 89 7.32 4.54 4.58
N LYS A 90 7.51 4.13 5.84
CA LYS A 90 7.46 2.71 6.22
C LYS A 90 6.10 2.09 5.90
N THR A 91 5.01 2.84 6.10
CA THR A 91 3.67 2.35 5.77
C THR A 91 3.50 2.18 4.26
N LEU A 92 3.99 3.10 3.43
CA LEU A 92 3.98 2.96 1.97
C LEU A 92 4.85 1.79 1.48
N VAL A 93 6.04 1.61 2.07
CA VAL A 93 6.89 0.45 1.79
C VAL A 93 6.20 -0.86 2.16
N LEU A 94 5.52 -0.91 3.30
CA LEU A 94 4.73 -2.08 3.70
C LEU A 94 3.59 -2.34 2.69
N ILE A 95 2.86 -1.32 2.26
CA ILE A 95 1.82 -1.45 1.21
C ILE A 95 2.43 -2.03 -0.07
N GLN A 96 3.59 -1.54 -0.50
CA GLN A 96 4.27 -2.09 -1.69
C GLN A 96 4.60 -3.57 -1.52
N ARG A 97 5.11 -3.97 -0.34
CA ARG A 97 5.43 -5.38 -0.03
C ARG A 97 4.17 -6.25 -0.05
N LEU A 98 3.07 -5.80 0.53
CA LEU A 98 1.78 -6.50 0.51
C LEU A 98 1.22 -6.65 -0.92
N LEU A 99 1.40 -5.66 -1.79
CA LEU A 99 1.02 -5.73 -3.20
C LEU A 99 1.91 -6.66 -4.05
N LEU A 100 3.13 -6.95 -3.60
CA LEU A 100 4.09 -7.80 -4.32
C LEU A 100 4.06 -9.26 -3.83
N GLU A 101 3.95 -9.46 -2.55
CA GLU A 101 4.16 -10.74 -1.87
C GLU A 101 2.90 -11.28 -1.19
N GLY A 102 1.90 -10.42 -0.98
CA GLY A 102 0.65 -10.77 -0.33
C GLY A 102 -0.38 -11.38 -1.27
N ASP A 103 -1.53 -11.74 -0.70
CA ASP A 103 -2.68 -12.24 -1.45
C ASP A 103 -3.13 -11.24 -2.53
N PRO A 104 -3.50 -11.69 -3.74
CA PRO A 104 -4.01 -10.82 -4.82
C PRO A 104 -5.22 -9.96 -4.41
N ALA A 105 -5.97 -10.33 -3.37
CA ALA A 105 -7.07 -9.54 -2.83
C ALA A 105 -6.62 -8.17 -2.28
N TYR A 106 -5.35 -8.02 -1.88
CA TYR A 106 -4.79 -6.72 -1.47
C TYR A 106 -4.92 -5.67 -2.56
N GLU A 107 -4.72 -6.03 -3.82
CA GLU A 107 -4.83 -5.08 -4.94
C GLU A 107 -6.22 -4.48 -5.02
N GLN A 108 -7.25 -5.31 -4.90
CA GLN A 108 -8.65 -4.86 -4.93
C GLN A 108 -8.98 -4.02 -3.70
N GLU A 109 -8.59 -4.48 -2.50
CA GLU A 109 -8.92 -3.81 -1.25
C GLU A 109 -8.24 -2.43 -1.16
N ILE A 110 -6.95 -2.33 -1.49
CA ILE A 110 -6.21 -1.08 -1.51
C ILE A 110 -6.76 -0.13 -2.59
N PHE A 111 -7.06 -0.64 -3.79
CA PHE A 111 -7.65 0.15 -4.86
C PHE A 111 -8.99 0.75 -4.44
N PHE A 112 -9.88 -0.05 -3.86
CA PHE A 112 -11.17 0.44 -3.38
C PHE A 112 -11.02 1.43 -2.21
N SER A 113 -10.11 1.18 -1.28
CA SER A 113 -9.82 2.10 -0.18
C SER A 113 -9.31 3.44 -0.69
N THR A 114 -8.49 3.46 -1.74
CA THR A 114 -8.00 4.69 -2.35
C THR A 114 -9.11 5.48 -3.06
N ARG A 115 -10.06 4.80 -3.73
CA ARG A 115 -11.12 5.45 -4.55
C ARG A 115 -12.40 5.77 -3.76
N ARG A 116 -12.71 5.08 -2.66
CA ARG A 116 -13.94 5.23 -1.87
C ARG A 116 -13.87 6.21 -0.71
N GLY A 117 -13.05 7.23 -0.80
CA GLY A 117 -13.04 8.34 0.16
C GLY A 117 -12.04 8.23 1.31
N THR A 118 -11.44 7.06 1.58
CA THR A 118 -10.34 6.96 2.55
C THR A 118 -9.03 7.52 1.99
N ARG A 119 -8.94 7.66 0.66
CA ARG A 119 -7.79 8.23 -0.07
C ARG A 119 -6.44 7.69 0.39
N LEU A 120 -6.36 6.39 0.63
CA LEU A 120 -5.20 5.74 1.24
C LEU A 120 -3.85 6.17 0.63
N LEU A 121 -3.74 6.22 -0.70
CA LEU A 121 -2.51 6.62 -1.40
C LEU A 121 -2.48 8.11 -1.81
N ASN A 122 -3.54 8.88 -1.51
CA ASN A 122 -3.52 10.31 -1.76
C ASN A 122 -2.82 11.05 -0.61
N MET A 123 -1.52 11.20 -0.74
CA MET A 123 -0.65 11.88 0.22
C MET A 123 -0.26 13.30 -0.25
N SER A 124 -1.03 13.92 -1.17
CA SER A 124 -0.71 15.23 -1.75
C SER A 124 -0.48 16.33 -0.73
N ASP A 125 -1.24 16.29 0.38
CA ASP A 125 -1.18 17.27 1.46
C ASP A 125 -0.21 16.88 2.59
N PHE A 126 0.49 15.75 2.44
CA PHE A 126 1.39 15.28 3.49
C PHE A 126 2.56 16.25 3.69
N ARG A 127 2.75 16.66 4.93
CA ARG A 127 3.86 17.52 5.38
C ARG A 127 4.32 17.10 6.76
N ASP A 128 5.61 16.90 6.90
CA ASP A 128 6.27 16.75 8.20
C ASP A 128 6.96 18.06 8.54
N ASN A 129 6.42 18.77 9.52
CA ASN A 129 6.96 20.05 9.98
C ASN A 129 7.92 19.88 11.18
N SER A 130 8.41 18.67 11.40
CA SER A 130 9.21 18.38 12.59
C SER A 130 10.64 18.92 12.53
N LYS A 131 11.22 19.05 11.33
CA LYS A 131 12.57 19.58 11.07
C LYS A 131 12.56 20.39 9.78
N SER A 132 13.54 21.29 9.59
CA SER A 132 13.76 22.01 8.34
C SER A 132 13.97 21.07 7.15
N ASP A 133 14.74 20.01 7.37
CA ASP A 133 15.11 19.02 6.34
C ASP A 133 14.00 18.02 6.05
N SER A 134 12.89 18.04 6.83
CA SER A 134 11.73 17.14 6.62
C SER A 134 10.94 17.49 5.35
N TRP A 135 11.22 18.62 4.72
CA TRP A 135 10.57 19.01 3.48
C TRP A 135 10.87 18.05 2.34
N ASP A 136 12.14 17.67 2.18
CA ASP A 136 12.59 16.75 1.12
C ASP A 136 12.00 15.35 1.34
N PHE A 137 12.01 14.87 2.58
CA PHE A 137 11.36 13.61 2.93
C PHE A 137 9.85 13.64 2.70
N SER A 138 9.20 14.78 2.96
CA SER A 138 7.76 14.93 2.67
C SER A 138 7.48 14.93 1.18
N ALA A 139 8.33 15.54 0.37
CA ALA A 139 8.24 15.50 -1.10
C ALA A 139 8.39 14.06 -1.60
N PHE A 140 9.39 13.35 -1.10
CA PHE A 140 9.59 11.93 -1.45
C PHE A 140 8.36 11.06 -1.10
N VAL A 141 7.79 11.21 0.10
CA VAL A 141 6.57 10.48 0.53
C VAL A 141 5.42 10.73 -0.44
N ARG A 142 5.18 11.99 -0.83
CA ARG A 142 4.12 12.33 -1.80
C ARG A 142 4.34 11.69 -3.16
N THR A 143 5.55 11.78 -3.69
CA THR A 143 5.90 11.23 -5.01
C THR A 143 5.81 9.70 -5.01
N TYR A 144 6.28 9.07 -3.93
CA TYR A 144 6.24 7.62 -3.81
C TYR A 144 4.81 7.08 -3.66
N ALA A 145 3.95 7.78 -2.90
CA ALA A 145 2.54 7.42 -2.81
C ALA A 145 1.82 7.52 -4.16
N LEU A 146 2.10 8.59 -4.93
CA LEU A 146 1.57 8.77 -6.27
C LEU A 146 2.03 7.67 -7.23
N TYR A 147 3.31 7.29 -7.18
CA TYR A 147 3.82 6.16 -7.96
C TYR A 147 3.09 4.85 -7.64
N LEU A 148 2.86 4.56 -6.36
CA LEU A 148 2.14 3.35 -5.96
C LEU A 148 0.68 3.37 -6.43
N ASP A 149 0.01 4.51 -6.38
CA ASP A 149 -1.37 4.67 -6.85
C ASP A 149 -1.48 4.44 -8.36
N GLU A 150 -0.65 5.10 -9.15
CA GLU A 150 -0.63 4.94 -10.62
C GLU A 150 -0.27 3.51 -11.04
N ARG A 151 0.69 2.88 -10.34
CA ARG A 151 1.06 1.48 -10.58
C ARG A 151 -0.11 0.53 -10.32
N LEU A 152 -0.83 0.75 -9.22
CA LEU A 152 -2.00 -0.05 -8.87
C LEU A 152 -3.14 0.17 -9.89
N GLU A 153 -3.38 1.41 -10.29
CA GLU A 153 -4.38 1.74 -11.30
C GLU A 153 -4.09 1.05 -12.64
N TYR A 154 -2.85 1.14 -13.13
CA TYR A 154 -2.42 0.43 -14.34
C TYR A 154 -2.69 -1.08 -14.26
N LYS A 155 -2.37 -1.70 -13.12
CA LYS A 155 -2.58 -3.13 -12.90
C LYS A 155 -4.07 -3.50 -12.91
N MET A 156 -4.91 -2.66 -12.30
CA MET A 156 -6.36 -2.86 -12.26
C MET A 156 -7.03 -2.64 -13.62
N GLN A 157 -6.57 -1.65 -14.40
CA GLN A 157 -7.06 -1.40 -15.76
C GLN A 157 -6.71 -2.56 -16.70
N SER A 158 -5.49 -3.06 -16.62
CA SER A 158 -5.05 -4.22 -17.42
C SER A 158 -5.93 -5.45 -17.17
N ARG A 159 -6.37 -5.67 -15.92
CA ARG A 159 -7.29 -6.77 -15.59
C ARG A 159 -8.72 -6.54 -16.10
N ARG A 160 -9.21 -5.28 -16.08
CA ARG A 160 -10.56 -4.96 -16.58
C ARG A 160 -10.66 -5.12 -18.09
N GLY A 161 -9.66 -4.68 -18.84
CA GLY A 161 -9.59 -4.86 -20.29
C GLY A 161 -9.69 -6.33 -20.70
N MET A 162 -9.06 -7.23 -19.93
CA MET A 162 -9.16 -8.67 -20.19
C MET A 162 -10.55 -9.22 -19.90
N ARG A 163 -11.21 -8.83 -18.80
CA ARG A 163 -12.59 -9.28 -18.52
C ARG A 163 -13.59 -8.89 -19.61
N SER A 164 -13.48 -7.69 -20.14
CA SER A 164 -14.34 -7.22 -21.23
C SER A 164 -14.13 -7.99 -22.55
N MET A 165 -12.94 -8.51 -22.78
CA MET A 165 -12.61 -9.24 -24.01
C MET A 165 -13.14 -10.69 -24.01
N TYR A 166 -13.31 -11.28 -22.83
CA TYR A 166 -13.80 -12.67 -22.66
C TYR A 166 -15.28 -12.78 -22.30
N SER A 167 -16.00 -11.66 -22.13
CA SER A 167 -17.43 -11.67 -21.71
C SER A 167 -18.41 -11.75 -22.87
N PHE A 168 -18.00 -12.02 -24.10
CA PHE A 168 -18.90 -12.08 -25.25
C PHE A 168 -19.38 -13.48 -25.63
N ASP A 169 -18.86 -14.53 -25.01
CA ASP A 169 -19.32 -15.90 -25.24
C ASP A 169 -19.41 -16.67 -23.92
N GLU A 170 -20.60 -17.26 -23.73
CA GLU A 170 -20.91 -18.45 -22.93
C GLU A 170 -21.55 -18.36 -21.55
N ASP A 171 -22.55 -19.24 -21.42
CA ASP A 171 -23.49 -19.54 -20.36
C ASP A 171 -22.92 -19.83 -18.97
N ASP A 172 -23.74 -19.49 -17.97
CA ASP A 172 -23.34 -19.17 -16.59
C ASP A 172 -23.11 -20.35 -15.60
N GLU A 173 -23.04 -21.62 -15.99
CA GLU A 173 -23.07 -22.72 -15.00
C GLU A 173 -21.74 -23.46 -14.67
N GLU A 174 -20.62 -23.24 -15.39
CA GLU A 174 -19.34 -23.90 -15.08
C GLU A 174 -18.27 -23.02 -14.40
N ARG A 175 -18.63 -21.82 -13.99
CA ARG A 175 -17.69 -20.73 -13.61
C ARG A 175 -17.14 -20.76 -12.20
N GLU A 176 -17.47 -21.67 -11.32
CA GLU A 176 -16.94 -21.67 -9.95
C GLU A 176 -15.60 -22.41 -9.75
N LYS A 177 -15.20 -23.23 -10.69
CA LYS A 177 -13.97 -24.04 -10.56
C LYS A 177 -12.74 -23.50 -11.27
N GLU A 178 -12.87 -22.50 -12.14
CA GLU A 178 -11.75 -21.93 -12.92
C GLU A 178 -11.25 -20.56 -12.42
N LYS A 179 -11.59 -20.15 -11.20
CA LYS A 179 -11.14 -18.85 -10.64
C LYS A 179 -9.65 -18.76 -10.32
N GLU A 180 -8.87 -19.78 -10.60
CA GLU A 180 -7.41 -19.81 -10.44
C GLU A 180 -6.64 -19.71 -11.76
N ILE A 181 -7.29 -19.23 -12.83
CA ILE A 181 -6.59 -18.94 -14.06
C ILE A 181 -5.74 -17.70 -13.86
N ILE A 182 -4.45 -17.93 -13.74
CA ILE A 182 -3.36 -16.97 -13.88
C ILE A 182 -3.75 -15.97 -14.98
N VAL A 183 -4.04 -14.72 -14.58
CA VAL A 183 -4.32 -13.61 -15.50
C VAL A 183 -3.05 -13.35 -16.30
N ARG A 184 -2.80 -14.15 -17.34
CA ARG A 184 -1.72 -13.90 -18.29
C ARG A 184 -2.11 -12.66 -19.08
N SER A 185 -1.28 -11.64 -19.02
CA SER A 185 -1.44 -10.46 -19.88
C SER A 185 -1.41 -10.92 -21.33
N THR A 186 -2.33 -10.42 -22.16
CA THR A 186 -2.32 -10.69 -23.61
C THR A 186 -0.91 -10.45 -24.16
N PRO A 187 -0.28 -11.42 -24.82
CA PRO A 187 1.03 -11.24 -25.42
C PRO A 187 1.03 -10.01 -26.34
N VAL A 188 2.11 -9.25 -26.37
CA VAL A 188 2.22 -8.01 -27.15
C VAL A 188 1.94 -8.27 -28.65
N ARG A 189 2.31 -9.44 -29.14
CA ARG A 189 2.08 -9.85 -30.54
C ARG A 189 0.60 -9.98 -30.91
N ASP A 190 -0.27 -10.22 -29.93
CA ASP A 190 -1.71 -10.44 -30.13
C ASP A 190 -2.53 -9.15 -29.83
N MET A 191 -1.85 -8.06 -29.48
CA MET A 191 -2.49 -6.76 -29.19
C MET A 191 -2.67 -5.95 -30.47
N LYS A 192 -3.78 -5.20 -30.56
CA LYS A 192 -3.97 -4.18 -31.58
C LYS A 192 -2.98 -3.03 -31.36
N LEU A 193 -2.60 -2.33 -32.44
CA LEU A 193 -1.64 -1.25 -32.41
C LEU A 193 -1.98 -0.16 -31.38
N ASP A 194 -3.25 0.25 -31.33
CA ASP A 194 -3.73 1.26 -30.38
C ASP A 194 -3.56 0.81 -28.91
N GLN A 195 -3.75 -0.49 -28.63
CA GLN A 195 -3.53 -1.05 -27.31
C GLN A 195 -2.05 -1.06 -26.94
N ILE A 196 -1.17 -1.33 -27.90
CA ILE A 196 0.28 -1.28 -27.69
C ILE A 196 0.71 0.16 -27.37
N PHE A 197 0.25 1.16 -28.13
CA PHE A 197 0.55 2.56 -27.87
C PHE A 197 0.04 3.01 -26.50
N SER A 198 -1.20 2.69 -26.16
CA SER A 198 -1.77 3.02 -24.85
C SER A 198 -0.95 2.40 -23.72
N LYS A 199 -0.58 1.13 -23.84
CA LYS A 199 0.26 0.44 -22.86
C LYS A 199 1.65 1.07 -22.74
N MET A 200 2.26 1.45 -23.85
CA MET A 200 3.56 2.12 -23.88
C MET A 200 3.51 3.48 -23.17
N GLN A 201 2.48 4.30 -23.45
CA GLN A 201 2.29 5.57 -22.76
C GLN A 201 2.14 5.43 -21.25
N HIS A 202 1.35 4.44 -20.79
CA HIS A 202 1.19 4.17 -19.37
C HIS A 202 2.51 3.71 -18.71
N LEU A 203 3.27 2.84 -19.39
CA LEU A 203 4.56 2.39 -18.88
C LEU A 203 5.58 3.53 -18.84
N GLN A 204 5.57 4.43 -19.82
CA GLN A 204 6.41 5.62 -19.82
C GLN A 204 6.06 6.54 -18.64
N LEU A 205 4.78 6.80 -18.40
CA LEU A 205 4.34 7.59 -17.25
C LEU A 205 4.79 6.95 -15.92
N LEU A 206 4.62 5.64 -15.76
CA LEU A 206 5.08 4.93 -14.57
C LEU A 206 6.60 5.02 -14.38
N LEU A 207 7.37 4.94 -15.47
CA LEU A 207 8.82 5.11 -15.42
C LEU A 207 9.21 6.53 -14.99
N GLU A 208 8.56 7.55 -15.54
CA GLU A 208 8.77 8.95 -15.15
C GLU A 208 8.47 9.17 -13.65
N ARG A 209 7.36 8.59 -13.14
CA ARG A 209 7.02 8.65 -11.73
C ARG A 209 8.02 7.92 -10.84
N PHE A 210 8.46 6.74 -11.27
CA PHE A 210 9.51 6.00 -10.57
C PHE A 210 10.81 6.78 -10.51
N LEU A 211 11.25 7.38 -11.63
CA LEU A 211 12.45 8.19 -11.68
C LEU A 211 12.33 9.50 -10.87
N ALA A 212 11.13 10.03 -10.69
CA ALA A 212 10.87 11.16 -9.81
C ALA A 212 10.96 10.81 -8.31
N CYS A 213 10.89 9.53 -7.93
CA CYS A 213 11.12 9.06 -6.56
C CYS A 213 12.62 9.09 -6.23
N ARG A 214 13.22 10.27 -6.20
CA ARG A 214 14.62 10.46 -5.80
C ARG A 214 14.67 11.14 -4.44
N PRO A 215 15.48 10.64 -3.49
CA PRO A 215 15.89 11.47 -2.35
C PRO A 215 16.79 12.59 -2.90
N THR A 216 16.40 13.81 -2.65
CA THR A 216 17.18 15.02 -2.97
C THR A 216 18.14 15.33 -1.85
#